data_def5d23a88abe733f2e54019c3b96fde
#
_entry.id   def5d23a88abe733f2e54019c3b96fde
#
_cell.length_a   1.000
_cell.length_b   1.000
_cell.length_c   1.000
_cell.angle_alpha   90.00
_cell.angle_beta   90.00
_cell.angle_gamma   90.00
#
_symmetry.space_group_name_H-M   'P 1'
#
loop_
_entity.id
_entity.type
_entity.pdbx_description
1 polymer ?
#
loop_
_entity_poly.entity_id
_entity_poly.type
_entity_poly.pdbx_seq_one_letter_code
_entity_poly.pdbx_strand_id
1 'polypeptide(L)'
;VDNLQLRHPGQGIGCLSGLFGKSREGYYSVSRSRREHKELSEEEIVSTVKDIRSEAPGLGAFKLFLMLKELYPDEMRGRDWFYRLMHERHLMLKPPRRRHTTNSNHNFRKYKNQAKGIVLTGMNQLWVADITYIETDDGVVYLHLVTDAYTHEIIGWALSDSLVASNTAAALDMGISNMSCYGLEGLMHHSDRGVQYCCNMYTDRLKSINATISMTEDYKPTDNAIAERVNGIIKQEWLYRRKRPRNLEEARVELEQIIYFYNNRRKHRRNKDNMTPVEFRKYLISKALNGGFAPPAAGLPPQCFS
;
A
#
# COMPACT_ATOMS: atom_id res chain seq x y z
N VAL A 1 -4.77 -28.32 36.21
CA VAL A 1 -5.95 -28.49 35.34
C VAL A 1 -5.50 -28.79 33.92
N ASP A 2 -4.58 -28.01 33.36
CA ASP A 2 -4.09 -28.14 31.96
C ASP A 2 -3.51 -29.53 31.65
N ASN A 3 -2.67 -30.06 32.54
CA ASN A 3 -2.11 -31.40 32.40
C ASN A 3 -3.17 -32.54 32.54
N LEU A 4 -4.26 -32.30 33.29
CA LEU A 4 -5.37 -33.24 33.37
C LEU A 4 -6.26 -33.17 32.14
N GLN A 5 -6.42 -31.98 31.55
CA GLN A 5 -7.18 -31.81 30.31
C GLN A 5 -6.49 -32.49 29.12
N LEU A 6 -5.16 -32.45 29.06
CA LEU A 6 -4.37 -33.17 28.06
C LEU A 6 -4.50 -34.69 28.20
N ARG A 7 -4.63 -35.22 29.45
CA ARG A 7 -4.79 -36.64 29.74
C ARG A 7 -6.24 -37.13 29.60
N HIS A 8 -7.20 -36.22 29.76
CA HIS A 8 -8.64 -36.50 29.73
C HIS A 8 -9.40 -35.52 28.85
N PRO A 9 -9.19 -35.53 27.52
CA PRO A 9 -9.76 -34.51 26.60
C PRO A 9 -11.28 -34.47 26.53
N GLY A 10 -11.96 -35.54 27.01
CA GLY A 10 -13.43 -35.62 27.11
C GLY A 10 -14.01 -34.95 28.35
N GLN A 11 -13.20 -34.53 29.32
CA GLN A 11 -13.68 -33.92 30.56
C GLN A 11 -13.70 -32.40 30.45
N GLY A 12 -14.84 -31.76 30.72
CA GLY A 12 -14.98 -30.31 30.69
C GLY A 12 -14.15 -29.62 31.79
N ILE A 13 -13.59 -28.45 31.48
CA ILE A 13 -12.76 -27.63 32.41
C ILE A 13 -13.48 -27.34 33.73
N GLY A 14 -14.82 -27.21 33.74
CA GLY A 14 -15.59 -27.03 34.97
C GLY A 14 -15.50 -28.23 35.91
N CYS A 15 -15.52 -29.44 35.37
CA CYS A 15 -15.36 -30.69 36.16
C CYS A 15 -13.93 -30.81 36.71
N LEU A 16 -12.92 -30.58 35.85
CA LEU A 16 -11.51 -30.67 36.23
C LEU A 16 -11.09 -29.57 37.22
N SER A 17 -11.61 -28.35 37.13
CA SER A 17 -11.35 -27.28 38.10
C SER A 17 -12.06 -27.52 39.44
N GLY A 18 -13.23 -28.12 39.40
CA GLY A 18 -13.98 -28.52 40.61
C GLY A 18 -13.22 -29.49 41.50
N LEU A 19 -12.39 -30.38 40.92
CA LEU A 19 -11.51 -31.30 41.68
C LEU A 19 -10.48 -30.55 42.55
N PHE A 20 -10.17 -29.31 42.24
CA PHE A 20 -9.26 -28.43 42.98
C PHE A 20 -9.99 -27.35 43.77
N GLY A 21 -11.31 -27.47 43.97
CA GLY A 21 -12.10 -26.52 44.72
C GLY A 21 -12.25 -25.16 44.04
N LYS A 22 -12.09 -25.10 42.69
CA LYS A 22 -12.19 -23.84 41.91
C LYS A 22 -13.35 -23.91 40.93
N SER A 23 -14.08 -22.79 40.80
CA SER A 23 -15.06 -22.65 39.75
C SER A 23 -14.37 -22.54 38.36
N ARG A 24 -15.13 -22.81 37.32
CA ARG A 24 -14.67 -22.59 35.91
C ARG A 24 -14.18 -21.18 35.71
N GLU A 25 -14.88 -20.17 36.23
CA GLU A 25 -14.50 -18.76 36.17
C GLU A 25 -13.22 -18.49 36.95
N GLY A 26 -13.07 -19.09 38.16
CA GLY A 26 -11.85 -18.99 38.96
C GLY A 26 -10.64 -19.61 38.26
N TYR A 27 -10.82 -20.69 37.50
CA TYR A 27 -9.74 -21.23 36.65
C TYR A 27 -9.30 -20.25 35.55
N TYR A 28 -10.23 -19.69 34.80
CA TYR A 28 -9.92 -18.74 33.75
C TYR A 28 -9.39 -17.39 34.27
N SER A 29 -9.83 -16.95 35.45
CA SER A 29 -9.29 -15.73 36.08
C SER A 29 -7.82 -15.92 36.52
N VAL A 30 -7.47 -17.08 37.11
CA VAL A 30 -6.09 -17.42 37.48
C VAL A 30 -5.22 -17.67 36.23
N SER A 31 -5.76 -18.25 35.20
CA SER A 31 -5.08 -18.43 33.92
C SER A 31 -4.85 -17.07 33.21
N ARG A 32 -5.75 -16.11 33.37
CA ARG A 32 -5.54 -14.71 32.93
C ARG A 32 -4.47 -13.99 33.74
N SER A 33 -4.44 -14.14 35.07
CA SER A 33 -3.42 -13.49 35.91
C SER A 33 -2.03 -14.15 35.80
N ARG A 34 -1.93 -15.42 35.39
CA ARG A 34 -0.67 -16.14 35.13
C ARG A 34 -0.05 -15.81 33.77
N ARG A 35 -0.82 -15.33 32.83
CA ARG A 35 -0.29 -14.57 31.69
C ARG A 35 -0.01 -13.18 32.24
N GLU A 36 1.13 -12.96 32.88
CA GLU A 36 1.76 -11.66 32.98
C GLU A 36 2.12 -11.22 31.55
N HIS A 37 1.07 -10.93 30.75
CA HIS A 37 1.23 -10.14 29.56
C HIS A 37 1.63 -8.77 30.08
N LYS A 38 2.90 -8.41 29.92
CA LYS A 38 3.36 -7.05 30.08
C LYS A 38 2.65 -6.22 29.00
N GLU A 39 1.43 -5.78 29.33
CA GLU A 39 0.70 -4.87 28.46
C GLU A 39 1.54 -3.60 28.30
N LEU A 40 1.67 -3.11 27.07
CA LEU A 40 2.28 -1.81 26.82
C LEU A 40 1.53 -0.73 27.60
N SER A 41 2.27 0.16 28.21
CA SER A 41 1.71 1.36 28.82
C SER A 41 1.11 2.29 27.74
N GLU A 42 0.16 3.12 28.13
CA GLU A 42 -0.43 4.11 27.24
C GLU A 42 0.62 5.07 26.67
N GLU A 43 1.60 5.44 27.49
CA GLU A 43 2.70 6.32 27.13
C GLU A 43 3.61 5.70 26.06
N GLU A 44 3.96 4.42 26.16
CA GLU A 44 4.75 3.70 25.15
C GLU A 44 4.00 3.64 23.83
N ILE A 45 2.69 3.35 23.85
CA ILE A 45 1.86 3.33 22.65
C ILE A 45 1.78 4.71 22.01
N VAL A 46 1.54 5.76 22.81
CA VAL A 46 1.47 7.14 22.32
C VAL A 46 2.80 7.60 21.74
N SER A 47 3.93 7.23 22.37
CA SER A 47 5.28 7.51 21.83
C SER A 47 5.46 6.83 20.48
N THR A 48 5.20 5.53 20.40
CA THR A 48 5.33 4.77 19.15
C THR A 48 4.43 5.31 18.04
N VAL A 49 3.21 5.73 18.38
CA VAL A 49 2.28 6.39 17.42
C VAL A 49 2.88 7.70 16.90
N LYS A 50 3.51 8.50 17.77
CA LYS A 50 4.16 9.76 17.36
C LYS A 50 5.36 9.49 16.47
N ASP A 51 6.16 8.48 16.78
CA ASP A 51 7.33 8.08 15.99
C ASP A 51 6.91 7.63 14.58
N ILE A 52 5.91 6.75 14.46
CA ILE A 52 5.37 6.35 13.16
C ILE A 52 4.80 7.57 12.41
N ARG A 53 4.14 8.49 13.09
CA ARG A 53 3.60 9.70 12.47
C ARG A 53 4.63 10.75 12.12
N SER A 54 5.82 10.72 12.70
CA SER A 54 6.91 11.57 12.23
C SER A 54 7.31 11.22 10.79
N GLU A 55 7.21 9.94 10.43
CA GLU A 55 7.46 9.46 9.07
C GLU A 55 6.20 9.53 8.17
N ALA A 56 5.01 9.26 8.74
CA ALA A 56 3.74 9.23 8.02
C ALA A 56 2.62 9.99 8.78
N PRO A 57 2.64 11.34 8.75
CA PRO A 57 1.80 12.18 9.63
C PRO A 57 0.30 12.01 9.42
N GLY A 58 -0.13 11.56 8.24
CA GLY A 58 -1.53 11.30 7.92
C GLY A 58 -2.00 9.88 8.10
N LEU A 59 -1.19 9.01 8.71
CA LEU A 59 -1.55 7.62 8.90
C LEU A 59 -2.72 7.47 9.89
N GLY A 60 -3.85 6.90 9.41
CA GLY A 60 -5.08 6.75 10.18
C GLY A 60 -4.98 5.66 11.26
N ALA A 61 -5.79 5.78 12.31
CA ALA A 61 -5.77 4.92 13.49
C ALA A 61 -5.80 3.41 13.19
N PHE A 62 -6.57 2.97 12.19
CA PHE A 62 -6.63 1.54 11.83
C PHE A 62 -5.26 0.98 11.38
N LYS A 63 -4.53 1.71 10.55
CA LYS A 63 -3.21 1.27 10.08
C LYS A 63 -2.17 1.32 11.20
N LEU A 64 -2.22 2.33 12.04
CA LEU A 64 -1.40 2.41 13.26
C LEU A 64 -1.65 1.20 14.16
N PHE A 65 -2.92 0.83 14.39
CA PHE A 65 -3.26 -0.35 15.16
C PHE A 65 -2.65 -1.62 14.58
N LEU A 66 -2.74 -1.81 13.25
CA LEU A 66 -2.16 -2.99 12.59
C LEU A 66 -0.63 -3.04 12.72
N MET A 67 0.05 -1.90 12.56
CA MET A 67 1.49 -1.80 12.72
C MET A 67 1.93 -2.05 14.16
N LEU A 68 1.22 -1.48 15.14
CA LEU A 68 1.49 -1.74 16.56
C LEU A 68 1.24 -3.20 16.93
N LYS A 69 0.19 -3.82 16.39
CA LYS A 69 -0.11 -5.23 16.63
C LYS A 69 0.94 -6.17 16.03
N GLU A 70 1.61 -5.76 14.95
CA GLU A 70 2.73 -6.48 14.37
C GLU A 70 4.03 -6.29 15.16
N LEU A 71 4.29 -5.08 15.66
CA LEU A 71 5.45 -4.78 16.51
C LEU A 71 5.34 -5.43 17.90
N TYR A 72 4.13 -5.51 18.43
CA TYR A 72 3.83 -5.97 19.79
C TYR A 72 2.66 -6.97 19.78
N PRO A 73 2.86 -8.20 19.24
CA PRO A 73 1.78 -9.15 18.99
C PRO A 73 1.00 -9.55 20.25
N ASP A 74 1.70 -9.70 21.36
CA ASP A 74 1.15 -10.19 22.62
C ASP A 74 0.85 -9.08 23.64
N GLU A 75 1.53 -7.92 23.54
CA GLU A 75 1.41 -6.81 24.49
C GLU A 75 0.36 -5.78 24.08
N MET A 76 0.00 -5.72 22.77
CA MET A 76 -0.96 -4.76 22.26
C MET A 76 -2.40 -5.14 22.58
N ARG A 77 -3.13 -4.26 23.27
CA ARG A 77 -4.55 -4.41 23.58
C ARG A 77 -5.44 -4.40 22.33
N GLY A 78 -6.73 -4.70 22.51
CA GLY A 78 -7.70 -4.76 21.42
C GLY A 78 -7.93 -3.43 20.70
N ARG A 79 -8.42 -3.50 19.46
CA ARG A 79 -8.66 -2.35 18.57
C ARG A 79 -9.51 -1.25 19.21
N ASP A 80 -10.62 -1.62 19.85
CA ASP A 80 -11.58 -0.64 20.37
C ASP A 80 -11.01 0.14 21.55
N TRP A 81 -10.16 -0.51 22.38
CA TRP A 81 -9.40 0.17 23.41
C TRP A 81 -8.39 1.17 22.80
N PHE A 82 -7.66 0.77 21.75
CA PHE A 82 -6.73 1.65 21.05
C PHE A 82 -7.41 2.88 20.46
N TYR A 83 -8.58 2.70 19.82
CA TYR A 83 -9.35 3.84 19.28
C TYR A 83 -9.79 4.80 20.36
N ARG A 84 -10.19 4.30 21.53
CA ARG A 84 -10.53 5.13 22.68
C ARG A 84 -9.32 5.94 23.16
N LEU A 85 -8.15 5.29 23.34
CA LEU A 85 -6.89 5.96 23.68
C LEU A 85 -6.55 7.07 22.67
N MET A 86 -6.63 6.77 21.36
CA MET A 86 -6.37 7.74 20.30
C MET A 86 -7.31 8.96 20.37
N HIS A 87 -8.56 8.74 20.77
CA HIS A 87 -9.54 9.82 20.95
C HIS A 87 -9.24 10.65 22.20
N GLU A 88 -9.01 10.02 23.34
CA GLU A 88 -8.69 10.66 24.62
C GLU A 88 -7.41 11.49 24.55
N ARG A 89 -6.41 11.01 23.84
CA ARG A 89 -5.12 11.70 23.62
C ARG A 89 -5.16 12.71 22.45
N HIS A 90 -6.33 12.99 21.86
CA HIS A 90 -6.52 13.90 20.72
C HIS A 90 -5.65 13.57 19.49
N LEU A 91 -5.38 12.26 19.27
CA LEU A 91 -4.57 11.76 18.18
C LEU A 91 -5.39 11.35 16.95
N MET A 92 -6.71 11.56 16.94
CA MET A 92 -7.55 11.29 15.76
C MET A 92 -7.35 12.37 14.68
N LEU A 93 -7.21 11.95 13.44
CA LEU A 93 -6.98 12.84 12.31
C LEU A 93 -8.29 13.43 11.78
N LYS A 94 -8.29 14.74 11.48
CA LYS A 94 -9.38 15.38 10.73
C LYS A 94 -9.24 15.08 9.24
N PRO A 95 -10.35 14.86 8.50
CA PRO A 95 -10.30 14.66 7.05
C PRO A 95 -9.85 15.94 6.32
N PRO A 96 -8.99 15.84 5.30
CA PRO A 96 -8.53 16.99 4.52
C PRO A 96 -9.58 17.47 3.51
N ARG A 97 -9.49 18.74 3.05
CA ARG A 97 -10.36 19.33 2.01
C ARG A 97 -9.84 18.98 0.60
N ARG A 98 -10.75 18.78 -0.38
CA ARG A 98 -10.42 18.39 -1.77
C ARG A 98 -10.32 19.58 -2.73
N ARG A 99 -9.47 19.47 -3.79
CA ARG A 99 -9.38 20.36 -4.97
C ARG A 99 -9.16 19.52 -6.24
N HIS A 100 -9.62 19.99 -7.43
CA HIS A 100 -9.57 19.27 -8.74
C HIS A 100 -8.96 20.11 -9.88
N THR A 101 -8.20 19.47 -10.84
CA THR A 101 -7.86 20.03 -12.17
C THR A 101 -7.25 19.00 -13.13
N THR A 102 -7.68 18.94 -14.43
CA THR A 102 -7.03 18.21 -15.56
C THR A 102 -7.40 18.82 -16.93
N ASN A 103 -6.50 18.74 -17.96
CA ASN A 103 -6.73 19.20 -19.34
C ASN A 103 -6.26 18.15 -20.37
N SER A 104 -7.07 17.80 -21.41
CA SER A 104 -6.83 16.69 -22.34
C SER A 104 -7.21 16.98 -23.80
N ASN A 105 -6.99 18.21 -24.32
CA ASN A 105 -7.33 18.54 -25.71
C ASN A 105 -6.07 18.52 -26.62
N HIS A 106 -5.85 17.41 -27.38
CA HIS A 106 -4.74 17.22 -28.31
C HIS A 106 -5.05 16.24 -29.44
N ASN A 107 -4.25 16.21 -30.54
CA ASN A 107 -4.48 15.43 -31.76
C ASN A 107 -3.84 14.03 -31.79
N PHE A 108 -3.21 13.55 -30.73
CA PHE A 108 -2.65 12.19 -30.69
C PHE A 108 -3.73 11.12 -30.67
N ARG A 109 -3.38 9.90 -31.13
CA ARG A 109 -4.28 8.73 -31.12
C ARG A 109 -4.71 8.41 -29.69
N LYS A 110 -6.02 8.32 -29.48
CA LYS A 110 -6.66 7.89 -28.21
C LYS A 110 -7.05 6.44 -28.31
N TYR A 111 -6.76 5.67 -27.28
CA TYR A 111 -7.09 4.27 -27.21
C TYR A 111 -8.42 4.05 -26.45
N LYS A 112 -9.09 2.92 -26.71
CA LYS A 112 -10.34 2.56 -26.01
C LYS A 112 -10.09 2.15 -24.58
N ASN A 113 -11.07 2.33 -23.71
CA ASN A 113 -11.02 1.82 -22.34
C ASN A 113 -11.24 0.31 -22.32
N GLN A 114 -10.16 -0.45 -22.20
CA GLN A 114 -10.18 -1.91 -22.09
C GLN A 114 -10.09 -2.38 -20.64
N ALA A 115 -9.84 -1.48 -19.69
CA ALA A 115 -9.75 -1.80 -18.28
C ALA A 115 -11.13 -1.89 -17.59
N LYS A 116 -12.19 -1.42 -18.27
CA LYS A 116 -13.54 -1.40 -17.70
C LYS A 116 -14.07 -2.82 -17.49
N GLY A 117 -14.42 -3.13 -16.22
CA GLY A 117 -15.00 -4.44 -15.86
C GLY A 117 -13.97 -5.58 -15.76
N ILE A 118 -12.66 -5.30 -15.89
CA ILE A 118 -11.63 -6.32 -15.71
C ILE A 118 -11.63 -6.83 -14.27
N VAL A 119 -11.56 -8.14 -14.12
CA VAL A 119 -11.37 -8.81 -12.82
C VAL A 119 -9.92 -9.22 -12.72
N LEU A 120 -9.17 -8.57 -11.85
CA LEU A 120 -7.76 -8.87 -11.62
C LEU A 120 -7.63 -10.09 -10.71
N THR A 121 -6.76 -11.01 -11.08
CA THR A 121 -6.46 -12.25 -10.33
C THR A 121 -5.00 -12.35 -9.91
N GLY A 122 -4.14 -11.45 -10.40
CA GLY A 122 -2.72 -11.43 -10.12
C GLY A 122 -2.05 -10.09 -10.44
N MET A 123 -0.80 -9.96 -10.00
CA MET A 123 0.05 -8.83 -10.35
C MET A 123 0.40 -8.82 -11.83
N ASN A 124 0.86 -7.68 -12.34
CA ASN A 124 1.25 -7.46 -13.75
C ASN A 124 0.15 -7.68 -14.80
N GLN A 125 -1.13 -7.76 -14.37
CA GLN A 125 -2.26 -7.81 -15.30
C GLN A 125 -2.74 -6.42 -15.70
N LEU A 126 -2.68 -5.46 -14.79
CA LEU A 126 -3.07 -4.08 -15.04
C LEU A 126 -2.14 -3.14 -14.28
N TRP A 127 -1.44 -2.29 -15.03
CA TRP A 127 -0.75 -1.13 -14.46
C TRP A 127 -1.57 0.12 -14.73
N VAL A 128 -1.71 0.96 -13.72
CA VAL A 128 -2.38 2.25 -13.83
C VAL A 128 -1.38 3.38 -13.67
N ALA A 129 -1.47 4.39 -14.51
CA ALA A 129 -0.58 5.55 -14.46
C ALA A 129 -1.37 6.85 -14.34
N ASP A 130 -0.81 7.79 -13.60
CA ASP A 130 -1.35 9.13 -13.45
C ASP A 130 -0.23 10.12 -13.09
N ILE A 131 -0.45 11.39 -13.44
CA ILE A 131 0.45 12.49 -13.11
C ILE A 131 -0.24 13.38 -12.09
N THR A 132 0.49 13.74 -11.04
CA THR A 132 -0.01 14.70 -10.08
C THR A 132 1.00 15.79 -9.82
N TYR A 133 0.55 16.99 -9.52
CA TYR A 133 1.41 18.12 -9.19
C TYR A 133 1.63 18.22 -7.68
N ILE A 134 2.82 18.69 -7.33
CA ILE A 134 3.26 18.99 -5.97
C ILE A 134 3.75 20.44 -5.95
N GLU A 135 3.26 21.21 -4.99
CA GLU A 135 3.70 22.59 -4.81
C GLU A 135 5.02 22.60 -4.01
N THR A 136 6.01 23.32 -4.50
CA THR A 136 7.25 23.67 -3.79
C THR A 136 7.32 25.18 -3.61
N ASP A 137 8.27 25.66 -2.79
CA ASP A 137 8.46 27.12 -2.66
C ASP A 137 8.96 27.75 -3.96
N ASP A 138 9.71 26.98 -4.78
CA ASP A 138 10.25 27.43 -6.09
C ASP A 138 9.23 27.26 -7.23
N GLY A 139 8.05 26.66 -7.00
CA GLY A 139 7.02 26.46 -8.01
C GLY A 139 6.38 25.09 -7.97
N VAL A 140 5.80 24.67 -9.09
CA VAL A 140 5.10 23.38 -9.20
C VAL A 140 6.02 22.35 -9.84
N VAL A 141 6.08 21.15 -9.22
CA VAL A 141 6.74 19.96 -9.77
C VAL A 141 5.73 18.85 -10.01
N TYR A 142 6.03 17.92 -10.91
CA TYR A 142 5.12 16.91 -11.39
C TYR A 142 5.62 15.53 -10.99
N LEU A 143 4.78 14.79 -10.27
CA LEU A 143 5.02 13.41 -9.89
C LEU A 143 4.27 12.50 -10.86
N HIS A 144 5.03 11.71 -11.60
CA HIS A 144 4.54 10.66 -12.50
C HIS A 144 4.57 9.33 -11.75
N LEU A 145 3.45 8.65 -11.65
CA LEU A 145 3.34 7.36 -10.95
C LEU A 145 2.87 6.25 -11.88
N VAL A 146 3.45 5.07 -11.74
CA VAL A 146 2.97 3.80 -12.30
C VAL A 146 2.74 2.83 -11.14
N THR A 147 1.53 2.28 -11.06
CA THR A 147 1.08 1.45 -9.94
C THR A 147 0.53 0.12 -10.48
N ASP A 148 0.94 -1.00 -9.91
CA ASP A 148 0.27 -2.28 -10.14
C ASP A 148 -1.11 -2.27 -9.46
N ALA A 149 -2.15 -2.47 -10.25
CA ALA A 149 -3.53 -2.31 -9.78
C ALA A 149 -3.98 -3.42 -8.83
N TYR A 150 -3.33 -4.59 -8.85
CA TYR A 150 -3.68 -5.71 -7.98
C TYR A 150 -3.01 -5.63 -6.62
N THR A 151 -1.70 -5.39 -6.59
CA THR A 151 -0.92 -5.27 -5.35
C THR A 151 -0.99 -3.88 -4.74
N HIS A 152 -1.38 -2.86 -5.52
CA HIS A 152 -1.33 -1.44 -5.20
C HIS A 152 0.10 -0.92 -4.95
N GLU A 153 1.12 -1.64 -5.44
CA GLU A 153 2.51 -1.24 -5.36
C GLU A 153 2.81 -0.12 -6.35
N ILE A 154 3.45 0.95 -5.90
CA ILE A 154 4.05 1.94 -6.80
C ILE A 154 5.31 1.29 -7.36
N ILE A 155 5.25 0.83 -8.61
CA ILE A 155 6.31 0.09 -9.27
C ILE A 155 7.29 0.98 -10.03
N GLY A 156 6.87 2.19 -10.37
CA GLY A 156 7.71 3.18 -11.03
C GLY A 156 7.23 4.59 -10.75
N TRP A 157 8.18 5.52 -10.66
CA TRP A 157 7.89 6.92 -10.45
C TRP A 157 9.00 7.83 -10.98
N ALA A 158 8.64 9.07 -11.32
CA ALA A 158 9.57 10.12 -11.67
C ALA A 158 9.04 11.46 -11.14
N LEU A 159 9.97 12.34 -10.76
CA LEU A 159 9.66 13.72 -10.38
C LEU A 159 10.38 14.68 -11.28
N SER A 160 9.68 15.68 -11.78
CA SER A 160 10.23 16.66 -12.73
C SER A 160 9.60 18.05 -12.55
N ASP A 161 10.26 19.07 -13.05
CA ASP A 161 9.77 20.44 -13.14
C ASP A 161 8.89 20.70 -14.37
N SER A 162 8.76 19.71 -15.26
CA SER A 162 8.06 19.85 -16.54
C SER A 162 7.24 18.61 -16.90
N LEU A 163 6.18 18.83 -17.69
CA LEU A 163 5.27 17.78 -18.18
C LEU A 163 5.73 17.14 -19.50
N VAL A 164 7.03 17.13 -19.79
CA VAL A 164 7.53 16.48 -21.01
C VAL A 164 7.39 14.96 -20.92
N ALA A 165 7.06 14.32 -22.04
CA ALA A 165 6.76 12.89 -22.10
C ALA A 165 7.92 11.99 -21.68
N SER A 166 9.18 12.44 -21.80
CA SER A 166 10.37 11.70 -21.34
C SER A 166 10.33 11.42 -19.83
N ASN A 167 9.79 12.34 -19.03
CA ASN A 167 9.67 12.16 -17.58
C ASN A 167 8.61 11.09 -17.24
N THR A 168 7.50 11.08 -17.99
CA THR A 168 6.47 10.03 -17.85
C THR A 168 7.02 8.67 -18.30
N ALA A 169 7.83 8.65 -19.39
CA ALA A 169 8.50 7.44 -19.86
C ALA A 169 9.52 6.92 -18.84
N ALA A 170 10.24 7.78 -18.13
CA ALA A 170 11.17 7.36 -17.08
C ALA A 170 10.47 6.63 -15.94
N ALA A 171 9.27 7.06 -15.53
CA ALA A 171 8.47 6.33 -14.54
C ALA A 171 8.04 4.94 -15.05
N LEU A 172 7.65 4.83 -16.32
CA LEU A 172 7.32 3.56 -16.97
C LEU A 172 8.54 2.63 -17.04
N ASP A 173 9.70 3.15 -17.47
CA ASP A 173 10.94 2.39 -17.59
C ASP A 173 11.40 1.84 -16.23
N MET A 174 11.24 2.61 -15.14
CA MET A 174 11.46 2.13 -13.78
C MET A 174 10.52 0.97 -13.44
N GLY A 175 9.21 1.09 -13.75
CA GLY A 175 8.22 0.02 -13.54
C GLY A 175 8.57 -1.25 -14.32
N ILE A 176 8.96 -1.12 -15.58
CA ILE A 176 9.42 -2.24 -16.42
C ILE A 176 10.66 -2.90 -15.80
N SER A 177 11.65 -2.12 -15.40
CA SER A 177 12.87 -2.63 -14.77
C SER A 177 12.59 -3.40 -13.48
N ASN A 178 11.69 -2.89 -12.64
CA ASN A 178 11.35 -3.49 -11.36
C ASN A 178 10.49 -4.77 -11.48
N MET A 179 9.71 -4.89 -12.55
CA MET A 179 8.69 -5.94 -12.64
C MET A 179 8.93 -6.97 -13.75
N SER A 180 9.83 -6.72 -14.71
CA SER A 180 10.09 -7.61 -15.85
C SER A 180 10.50 -9.03 -15.44
N CYS A 181 11.25 -9.16 -14.33
CA CYS A 181 11.65 -10.47 -13.81
C CYS A 181 10.47 -11.36 -13.34
N TYR A 182 9.28 -10.80 -13.17
CA TYR A 182 8.08 -11.53 -12.77
C TYR A 182 7.12 -11.83 -13.92
N GLY A 183 7.53 -11.54 -15.17
CA GLY A 183 6.71 -11.71 -16.38
C GLY A 183 5.74 -10.53 -16.59
N LEU A 184 5.66 -10.09 -17.85
CA LEU A 184 4.76 -9.01 -18.29
C LEU A 184 3.80 -9.47 -19.39
N GLU A 185 3.65 -10.77 -19.58
CA GLU A 185 2.75 -11.33 -20.60
C GLU A 185 1.30 -10.98 -20.26
N GLY A 186 0.60 -10.41 -21.24
CA GLY A 186 -0.80 -10.01 -21.09
C GLY A 186 -0.99 -8.72 -20.27
N LEU A 187 0.09 -8.01 -19.96
CA LEU A 187 0.01 -6.72 -19.27
C LEU A 187 -0.89 -5.74 -20.03
N MET A 188 -1.82 -5.12 -19.32
CA MET A 188 -2.56 -3.95 -19.76
C MET A 188 -2.05 -2.71 -19.00
N HIS A 189 -1.78 -1.63 -19.73
CA HIS A 189 -1.46 -0.33 -19.15
C HIS A 189 -2.62 0.63 -19.35
N HIS A 190 -3.11 1.22 -18.27
CA HIS A 190 -4.24 2.16 -18.27
C HIS A 190 -3.85 3.54 -17.73
N SER A 191 -4.22 4.58 -18.46
CA SER A 191 -3.97 5.98 -18.08
C SER A 191 -5.13 6.87 -18.51
N ASP A 192 -5.07 8.13 -18.15
CA ASP A 192 -5.90 9.15 -18.80
C ASP A 192 -5.44 9.40 -20.24
N ARG A 193 -6.14 10.34 -20.93
CA ARG A 193 -5.81 10.76 -22.31
C ARG A 193 -4.85 11.95 -22.35
N GLY A 194 -4.01 12.13 -21.35
CA GLY A 194 -2.98 13.18 -21.35
C GLY A 194 -2.00 13.00 -22.52
N VAL A 195 -1.53 14.12 -23.05
CA VAL A 195 -0.58 14.15 -24.20
C VAL A 195 0.66 13.28 -23.95
N GLN A 196 1.11 13.19 -22.70
CA GLN A 196 2.26 12.41 -22.25
C GLN A 196 2.09 10.93 -22.48
N TYR A 197 0.87 10.41 -22.26
CA TYR A 197 0.52 8.99 -22.45
C TYR A 197 0.20 8.63 -23.90
N CYS A 198 -0.27 9.61 -24.68
CA CYS A 198 -0.68 9.42 -26.07
C CYS A 198 0.49 9.56 -27.07
N CYS A 199 1.63 10.17 -26.68
CA CYS A 199 2.76 10.38 -27.56
C CYS A 199 3.46 9.08 -27.99
N ASN A 200 4.08 9.07 -29.16
CA ASN A 200 4.73 7.88 -29.71
C ASN A 200 5.82 7.34 -28.79
N MET A 201 6.63 8.20 -28.17
CA MET A 201 7.68 7.81 -27.24
C MET A 201 7.15 6.88 -26.13
N TYR A 202 6.02 7.22 -25.52
CA TYR A 202 5.40 6.44 -24.44
C TYR A 202 4.72 5.18 -24.97
N THR A 203 3.92 5.32 -26.04
CA THR A 203 3.18 4.18 -26.61
C THR A 203 4.11 3.15 -27.24
N ASP A 204 5.24 3.55 -27.82
CA ASP A 204 6.21 2.61 -28.39
C ASP A 204 6.96 1.82 -27.30
N ARG A 205 7.18 2.41 -26.12
CA ARG A 205 7.67 1.67 -24.95
C ARG A 205 6.70 0.57 -24.54
N LEU A 206 5.42 0.88 -24.44
CA LEU A 206 4.38 -0.12 -24.10
C LEU A 206 4.30 -1.22 -25.17
N LYS A 207 4.37 -0.88 -26.45
CA LYS A 207 4.41 -1.86 -27.54
C LYS A 207 5.64 -2.76 -27.48
N SER A 208 6.81 -2.22 -27.12
CA SER A 208 8.06 -2.99 -27.03
C SER A 208 8.02 -4.12 -26.00
N ILE A 209 7.15 -4.02 -25.01
CA ILE A 209 6.88 -5.06 -24.01
C ILE A 209 5.57 -5.82 -24.28
N ASN A 210 4.96 -5.65 -25.47
CA ASN A 210 3.67 -6.23 -25.86
C ASN A 210 2.51 -5.88 -24.91
N ALA A 211 2.56 -4.74 -24.23
CA ALA A 211 1.49 -4.33 -23.35
C ALA A 211 0.26 -3.81 -24.13
N THR A 212 -0.92 -4.18 -23.70
CA THR A 212 -2.18 -3.61 -24.20
C THR A 212 -2.36 -2.20 -23.68
N ILE A 213 -2.60 -1.23 -24.57
CA ILE A 213 -2.80 0.16 -24.21
C ILE A 213 -4.30 0.43 -24.02
N SER A 214 -4.67 0.91 -22.84
CA SER A 214 -6.01 1.30 -22.44
C SER A 214 -6.03 2.74 -21.93
N MET A 215 -7.06 3.49 -22.24
CA MET A 215 -7.21 4.90 -21.77
C MET A 215 -8.65 5.17 -21.34
N THR A 216 -8.82 6.11 -20.41
CA THR A 216 -10.15 6.59 -20.02
C THR A 216 -10.94 7.08 -21.23
N GLU A 217 -12.23 6.79 -21.31
CA GLU A 217 -13.05 7.22 -22.48
C GLU A 217 -13.75 8.54 -22.21
N ASP A 218 -14.36 8.65 -21.05
CA ASP A 218 -15.07 9.85 -20.61
C ASP A 218 -14.34 10.44 -19.39
N TYR A 219 -14.56 11.74 -19.13
CA TYR A 219 -14.07 12.42 -17.92
C TYR A 219 -14.67 11.88 -16.63
N LYS A 220 -14.96 10.57 -16.56
CA LYS A 220 -15.51 9.93 -15.35
C LYS A 220 -14.38 9.62 -14.40
N PRO A 221 -14.37 10.21 -13.19
CA PRO A 221 -13.36 9.95 -12.17
C PRO A 221 -13.18 8.45 -11.82
N THR A 222 -14.17 7.63 -12.16
CA THR A 222 -14.15 6.19 -11.88
C THR A 222 -13.23 5.40 -12.81
N ASP A 223 -12.88 5.94 -13.98
CA ASP A 223 -12.14 5.20 -15.01
C ASP A 223 -10.66 4.99 -14.64
N ASN A 224 -10.05 5.90 -13.85
CA ASN A 224 -8.69 5.74 -13.32
C ASN A 224 -8.64 5.80 -11.78
N ALA A 225 -9.67 5.31 -11.12
CA ALA A 225 -9.88 5.45 -9.68
C ALA A 225 -8.73 4.89 -8.80
N ILE A 226 -7.99 3.89 -9.29
CA ILE A 226 -6.86 3.30 -8.53
C ILE A 226 -5.70 4.28 -8.51
N ALA A 227 -5.30 4.83 -9.66
CA ALA A 227 -4.21 5.81 -9.75
C ALA A 227 -4.54 7.10 -8.99
N GLU A 228 -5.76 7.64 -9.17
CA GLU A 228 -6.26 8.79 -8.39
C GLU A 228 -6.23 8.53 -6.89
N ARG A 229 -6.58 7.30 -6.47
CA ARG A 229 -6.54 6.90 -5.06
C ARG A 229 -5.12 6.90 -4.51
N VAL A 230 -4.14 6.39 -5.25
CA VAL A 230 -2.73 6.39 -4.84
C VAL A 230 -2.21 7.81 -4.71
N ASN A 231 -2.44 8.67 -5.72
CA ASN A 231 -2.12 10.10 -5.66
C ASN A 231 -2.76 10.80 -4.47
N GLY A 232 -4.04 10.51 -4.22
CA GLY A 232 -4.76 11.04 -3.08
C GLY A 232 -4.17 10.61 -1.74
N ILE A 233 -3.68 9.38 -1.62
CA ILE A 233 -3.01 8.87 -0.42
C ILE A 233 -1.70 9.62 -0.18
N ILE A 234 -0.83 9.73 -1.20
CA ILE A 234 0.44 10.46 -1.11
C ILE A 234 0.21 11.89 -0.65
N LYS A 235 -0.73 12.59 -1.27
CA LYS A 235 -1.06 13.98 -0.90
C LYS A 235 -1.64 14.09 0.51
N GLN A 236 -2.62 13.26 0.86
CA GLN A 236 -3.38 13.40 2.11
C GLN A 236 -2.66 12.88 3.34
N GLU A 237 -1.87 11.80 3.18
CA GLU A 237 -1.17 11.20 4.32
C GLU A 237 0.18 11.85 4.57
N TRP A 238 0.80 12.52 3.56
CA TRP A 238 2.12 13.17 3.69
C TRP A 238 2.13 14.62 3.28
N LEU A 239 2.00 14.94 1.98
CA LEU A 239 2.32 16.27 1.45
C LEU A 239 1.48 17.40 2.07
N TYR A 240 0.19 17.18 2.32
CA TYR A 240 -0.67 18.20 2.95
C TYR A 240 -0.51 18.31 4.47
N ARG A 241 0.35 17.50 5.08
CA ARG A 241 0.58 17.44 6.52
C ARG A 241 2.00 17.79 6.92
N ARG A 242 2.88 17.96 5.94
CA ARG A 242 4.26 18.42 6.12
C ARG A 242 4.41 19.86 5.65
N LYS A 243 5.54 20.45 6.00
CA LYS A 243 5.96 21.70 5.40
C LYS A 243 6.19 21.46 3.90
N ARG A 244 5.83 22.45 3.08
CA ARG A 244 6.09 22.42 1.63
C ARG A 244 7.60 22.28 1.38
N PRO A 245 8.02 21.38 0.46
CA PRO A 245 9.42 21.31 0.03
C PRO A 245 9.87 22.63 -0.59
N ARG A 246 11.11 23.01 -0.41
CA ARG A 246 11.64 24.26 -0.99
C ARG A 246 11.73 24.18 -2.52
N ASN A 247 12.28 23.06 -3.02
CA ASN A 247 12.61 22.89 -4.45
C ASN A 247 12.41 21.42 -4.89
N LEU A 248 12.74 21.14 -6.17
CA LEU A 248 12.64 19.83 -6.80
C LEU A 248 13.46 18.76 -6.04
N GLU A 249 14.70 19.09 -5.63
CA GLU A 249 15.58 18.13 -4.97
C GLU A 249 15.08 17.74 -3.58
N GLU A 250 14.63 18.70 -2.79
CA GLU A 250 14.03 18.42 -1.48
C GLU A 250 12.74 17.58 -1.62
N ALA A 251 11.91 17.93 -2.63
CA ALA A 251 10.71 17.16 -2.97
C ALA A 251 11.05 15.72 -3.41
N ARG A 252 12.17 15.52 -4.13
CA ARG A 252 12.63 14.19 -4.56
C ARG A 252 13.01 13.33 -3.37
N VAL A 253 13.85 13.84 -2.48
CA VAL A 253 14.29 13.11 -1.26
C VAL A 253 13.10 12.77 -0.40
N GLU A 254 12.16 13.70 -0.23
CA GLU A 254 10.94 13.46 0.55
C GLU A 254 10.06 12.37 -0.09
N LEU A 255 9.89 12.41 -1.42
CA LEU A 255 9.08 11.42 -2.13
C LEU A 255 9.69 10.02 -2.13
N GLU A 256 11.00 9.89 -2.20
CA GLU A 256 11.69 8.60 -2.03
C GLU A 256 11.32 7.94 -0.70
N GLN A 257 11.37 8.70 0.38
CA GLN A 257 10.98 8.21 1.72
C GLN A 257 9.49 7.87 1.79
N ILE A 258 8.63 8.72 1.20
CA ILE A 258 7.18 8.51 1.17
C ILE A 258 6.83 7.25 0.38
N ILE A 259 7.38 7.06 -0.81
CA ILE A 259 7.11 5.90 -1.67
C ILE A 259 7.65 4.63 -1.03
N TYR A 260 8.85 4.69 -0.44
CA TYR A 260 9.39 3.58 0.33
C TYR A 260 8.44 3.18 1.48
N PHE A 261 7.99 4.16 2.28
CA PHE A 261 7.05 3.89 3.37
C PHE A 261 5.72 3.33 2.87
N TYR A 262 5.18 3.91 1.79
CA TYR A 262 3.95 3.46 1.15
C TYR A 262 4.04 2.00 0.72
N ASN A 263 5.10 1.61 0.05
CA ASN A 263 5.28 0.27 -0.49
C ASN A 263 5.62 -0.78 0.60
N ASN A 264 6.44 -0.41 1.60
CA ASN A 264 7.06 -1.39 2.51
C ASN A 264 6.49 -1.37 3.93
N ARG A 265 5.86 -0.28 4.38
CA ARG A 265 5.42 -0.14 5.79
C ARG A 265 3.93 0.17 5.94
N ARG A 266 3.34 0.83 4.95
CA ARG A 266 1.94 1.21 5.00
C ARG A 266 1.02 0.02 4.73
N LYS A 267 0.24 -0.39 5.73
CA LYS A 267 -0.76 -1.48 5.59
C LYS A 267 -1.89 -1.08 4.63
N HIS A 268 -2.29 -2.01 3.77
CA HIS A 268 -3.27 -1.78 2.71
C HIS A 268 -4.51 -2.65 2.87
N ARG A 269 -5.69 -2.05 3.14
CA ARG A 269 -6.94 -2.77 3.47
C ARG A 269 -7.45 -3.70 2.36
N ARG A 270 -7.09 -3.46 1.11
CA ARG A 270 -7.52 -4.29 -0.03
C ARG A 270 -6.59 -5.47 -0.28
N ASN A 271 -5.38 -5.44 0.25
CA ASN A 271 -4.46 -6.55 0.15
C ASN A 271 -4.83 -7.62 1.17
N LYS A 272 -4.50 -8.87 0.87
CA LYS A 272 -4.72 -9.98 1.77
C LYS A 272 -4.10 -9.67 3.14
N ASP A 273 -4.83 -9.95 4.20
CA ASP A 273 -4.42 -9.76 5.60
C ASP A 273 -3.88 -8.35 5.92
N ASN A 274 -4.33 -7.35 5.14
CA ASN A 274 -3.85 -5.97 5.17
C ASN A 274 -2.35 -5.82 4.90
N MET A 275 -1.74 -6.75 4.19
CA MET A 275 -0.33 -6.69 3.80
C MET A 275 0.02 -5.35 3.14
N THR A 276 1.28 -4.93 3.30
CA THR A 276 1.81 -3.84 2.49
C THR A 276 1.87 -4.25 1.01
N PRO A 277 1.98 -3.32 0.06
CA PRO A 277 2.09 -3.67 -1.36
C PRO A 277 3.22 -4.68 -1.64
N VAL A 278 4.41 -4.46 -1.09
CA VAL A 278 5.57 -5.35 -1.28
C VAL A 278 5.39 -6.71 -0.59
N GLU A 279 4.83 -6.75 0.63
CA GLU A 279 4.51 -8.02 1.30
C GLU A 279 3.52 -8.84 0.49
N PHE A 280 2.50 -8.19 -0.08
CA PHE A 280 1.50 -8.87 -0.89
C PHE A 280 2.10 -9.41 -2.18
N ARG A 281 2.96 -8.64 -2.87
CA ARG A 281 3.71 -9.15 -4.03
C ARG A 281 4.57 -10.38 -3.65
N LYS A 282 5.34 -10.30 -2.57
CA LYS A 282 6.18 -11.43 -2.09
C LYS A 282 5.32 -12.66 -1.78
N TYR A 283 4.16 -12.48 -1.14
CA TYR A 283 3.19 -13.55 -0.88
C TYR A 283 2.70 -14.21 -2.18
N LEU A 284 2.35 -13.43 -3.20
CA LEU A 284 1.89 -13.96 -4.49
C LEU A 284 2.97 -14.78 -5.19
N ILE A 285 4.22 -14.31 -5.17
CA ILE A 285 5.37 -15.03 -5.74
C ILE A 285 5.59 -16.35 -5.00
N SER A 286 5.62 -16.34 -3.67
CA SER A 286 5.80 -17.57 -2.88
C SER A 286 4.68 -18.58 -3.12
N LYS A 287 3.44 -18.12 -3.27
CA LYS A 287 2.30 -18.98 -3.60
C LYS A 287 2.43 -19.60 -5.00
N ALA A 288 2.89 -18.86 -6.00
CA ALA A 288 3.12 -19.36 -7.35
C ALA A 288 4.22 -20.43 -7.36
N LEU A 289 5.31 -20.22 -6.66
CA LEU A 289 6.41 -21.19 -6.54
C LEU A 289 5.97 -22.49 -5.85
N ASN A 290 5.19 -22.40 -4.76
CA ASN A 290 4.70 -23.57 -4.02
C ASN A 290 3.54 -24.31 -4.71
N GLY A 291 2.81 -23.63 -5.63
CA GLY A 291 1.69 -24.19 -6.39
C GLY A 291 2.07 -24.91 -7.68
N GLY A 292 3.37 -25.11 -7.96
CA GLY A 292 3.86 -25.82 -9.17
C GLY A 292 3.77 -25.00 -10.46
N PHE A 293 3.41 -23.72 -10.41
CA PHE A 293 3.58 -22.80 -11.53
C PHE A 293 5.01 -22.25 -11.48
N ALA A 294 5.88 -22.83 -12.31
CA ALA A 294 7.17 -22.20 -12.56
C ALA A 294 6.94 -20.80 -13.15
N PRO A 295 7.58 -19.73 -12.62
CA PRO A 295 7.66 -18.49 -13.36
C PRO A 295 8.31 -18.79 -14.72
N PRO A 296 7.94 -18.08 -15.80
CA PRO A 296 8.57 -18.27 -17.09
C PRO A 296 10.09 -18.16 -16.89
N ALA A 297 10.83 -19.16 -17.44
CA ALA A 297 12.27 -19.30 -17.29
C ALA A 297 13.00 -18.21 -18.11
N ALA A 298 13.03 -17.01 -17.63
CA ALA A 298 14.00 -16.00 -17.99
C ALA A 298 14.98 -15.89 -16.83
N GLY A 299 16.26 -16.11 -17.09
CA GLY A 299 17.31 -16.09 -16.08
C GLY A 299 17.20 -14.91 -15.14
N LEU A 300 16.76 -15.17 -13.92
CA LEU A 300 16.53 -14.17 -12.88
C LEU A 300 17.87 -13.53 -12.50
N PRO A 301 18.04 -12.21 -12.65
CA PRO A 301 19.21 -11.55 -12.10
C PRO A 301 19.16 -11.60 -10.56
N PRO A 302 20.31 -11.71 -9.87
CA PRO A 302 20.39 -11.89 -8.41
C PRO A 302 19.70 -10.81 -7.56
N GLN A 303 19.33 -9.69 -8.16
CA GLN A 303 18.74 -8.53 -7.50
C GLN A 303 17.23 -8.63 -7.22
N CYS A 304 16.54 -9.65 -7.75
CA CYS A 304 15.09 -9.83 -7.50
C CYS A 304 14.75 -10.47 -6.15
N PHE A 305 15.74 -10.86 -5.34
CA PHE A 305 15.54 -11.56 -4.06
C PHE A 305 16.05 -10.78 -2.83
N SER A 306 16.50 -9.55 -2.99
CA SER A 306 16.96 -8.70 -1.87
C SER A 306 15.86 -7.79 -1.32
#